data_3170bc86107b055e2c2226b91465bfba
#
_entry.id   3170bc86107b055e2c2226b91465bfba
#
_cell.length_a   1.000
_cell.length_b   1.000
_cell.length_c   1.000
_cell.angle_alpha   90.00
_cell.angle_beta   90.00
_cell.angle_gamma   90.00
#
_symmetry.space_group_name_H-M   'P 1'
#
loop_
_entity.id
_entity.type
_entity.pdbx_description
1 polymer ?
#
loop_
_entity_poly.entity_id
_entity_poly.type
_entity_poly.pdbx_seq_one_letter_code
_entity_poly.pdbx_strand_id
1 'polypeptide(L)'
;QYRIGQMLHTGTGTSKDDEGAARYWEKSAKLGNINAQYALGTLWLETGSGDSGQAVEWLTKAANAEHSAAQYVLGKLYQDGVYFNKDMDQAMKWFRSAAELGNEYAAYRMGCLLLLGEEIPKDVEAAVKWLSLSAEKGNPYAQYRLGMLYLKGEEYSPQVEVAMKWLQQAAEQKNEWAFYQLGKLYLSGEHVTKNVETAVHYL
;
A
#
# COMPACT_ATOMS: atom_id res chain seq x y z
N GLN A 1 -24.79 -11.42 7.58
CA GLN A 1 -23.76 -12.48 7.70
C GLN A 1 -22.36 -11.90 7.65
N TYR A 2 -22.03 -10.99 6.72
CA TYR A 2 -20.71 -10.37 6.62
C TYR A 2 -20.28 -9.67 7.93
N ARG A 3 -21.16 -8.84 8.51
CA ARG A 3 -20.87 -8.14 9.78
C ARG A 3 -20.62 -9.09 10.96
N ILE A 4 -21.33 -10.22 11.01
CA ILE A 4 -21.09 -11.24 12.07
C ILE A 4 -19.69 -11.82 11.92
N GLY A 5 -19.28 -12.14 10.68
CA GLY A 5 -17.91 -12.57 10.40
C GLY A 5 -16.86 -11.54 10.82
N GLN A 6 -17.10 -10.24 10.56
CA GLN A 6 -16.20 -9.18 11.03
C GLN A 6 -16.10 -9.13 12.56
N MET A 7 -17.21 -9.21 13.28
CA MET A 7 -17.22 -9.21 14.75
C MET A 7 -16.44 -10.39 15.32
N LEU A 8 -16.60 -11.58 14.75
CA LEU A 8 -15.86 -12.77 15.13
C LEU A 8 -14.37 -12.64 14.85
N HIS A 9 -14.00 -12.14 13.67
CA HIS A 9 -12.60 -11.95 13.30
C HIS A 9 -11.88 -10.92 14.17
N THR A 10 -12.54 -9.80 14.47
CA THR A 10 -11.96 -8.73 15.30
C THR A 10 -12.11 -8.96 16.81
N GLY A 11 -12.95 -9.88 17.23
CA GLY A 11 -13.32 -10.06 18.64
C GLY A 11 -14.19 -8.91 19.19
N THR A 12 -14.86 -8.15 18.33
CA THR A 12 -15.68 -7.01 18.75
C THR A 12 -17.02 -7.49 19.31
N GLY A 13 -17.19 -7.36 20.63
CA GLY A 13 -18.39 -7.82 21.34
C GLY A 13 -18.47 -9.34 21.54
N THR A 14 -17.43 -10.08 21.19
CA THR A 14 -17.29 -11.53 21.37
C THR A 14 -15.80 -11.90 21.45
N SER A 15 -15.47 -13.16 21.75
CA SER A 15 -14.11 -13.65 21.57
C SER A 15 -13.75 -13.76 20.09
N LYS A 16 -12.47 -13.54 19.75
CA LYS A 16 -11.97 -13.73 18.38
C LYS A 16 -12.13 -15.20 17.97
N ASP A 17 -12.74 -15.43 16.80
CA ASP A 17 -12.99 -16.74 16.19
C ASP A 17 -12.86 -16.64 14.66
N ASP A 18 -11.66 -16.90 14.15
CA ASP A 18 -11.38 -16.82 12.71
C ASP A 18 -12.08 -17.95 11.93
N GLU A 19 -12.30 -19.14 12.54
CA GLU A 19 -13.05 -20.20 11.89
C GLU A 19 -14.55 -19.86 11.77
N GLY A 20 -15.12 -19.32 12.83
CA GLY A 20 -16.48 -18.78 12.81
C GLY A 20 -16.65 -17.68 11.79
N ALA A 21 -15.69 -16.75 11.73
CA ALA A 21 -15.66 -15.67 10.76
C ALA A 21 -15.65 -16.22 9.33
N ALA A 22 -14.77 -17.18 9.03
CA ALA A 22 -14.69 -17.83 7.71
C ALA A 22 -16.03 -18.46 7.30
N ARG A 23 -16.69 -19.19 8.22
CA ARG A 23 -18.01 -19.81 7.95
C ARG A 23 -19.09 -18.78 7.58
N TYR A 24 -19.14 -17.65 8.28
CA TYR A 24 -20.10 -16.58 7.97
C TYR A 24 -19.75 -15.83 6.70
N TRP A 25 -18.46 -15.58 6.45
CA TRP A 25 -18.01 -14.95 5.21
C TRP A 25 -18.22 -15.85 3.99
N GLU A 26 -18.00 -17.15 4.10
CA GLU A 26 -18.25 -18.09 3.02
C GLU A 26 -19.73 -18.10 2.60
N LYS A 27 -20.66 -18.15 3.57
CA LYS A 27 -22.09 -18.02 3.30
C LYS A 27 -22.44 -16.71 2.60
N SER A 28 -21.80 -15.60 3.04
CA SER A 28 -22.05 -14.28 2.49
C SER A 28 -21.42 -14.11 1.09
N ALA A 29 -20.23 -14.67 0.87
CA ALA A 29 -19.50 -14.67 -0.39
C ALA A 29 -20.26 -15.45 -1.48
N LYS A 30 -20.82 -16.62 -1.12
CA LYS A 30 -21.68 -17.42 -2.01
C LYS A 30 -22.95 -16.69 -2.45
N LEU A 31 -23.43 -15.73 -1.64
CA LEU A 31 -24.56 -14.85 -1.98
C LEU A 31 -24.12 -13.58 -2.75
N GLY A 32 -22.86 -13.50 -3.19
CA GLY A 32 -22.35 -12.40 -4.00
C GLY A 32 -21.85 -11.18 -3.21
N ASN A 33 -21.71 -11.27 -1.89
CA ASN A 33 -21.17 -10.15 -1.12
C ASN A 33 -19.67 -10.00 -1.37
N ILE A 34 -19.29 -8.93 -2.08
CA ILE A 34 -17.93 -8.65 -2.53
C ILE A 34 -16.94 -8.50 -1.36
N ASN A 35 -17.36 -7.80 -0.29
CA ASN A 35 -16.50 -7.63 0.89
C ASN A 35 -16.26 -8.96 1.62
N ALA A 36 -17.25 -9.86 1.62
CA ALA A 36 -17.07 -11.20 2.19
C ALA A 36 -16.14 -12.07 1.34
N GLN A 37 -16.20 -11.96 0.02
CA GLN A 37 -15.28 -12.64 -0.90
C GLN A 37 -13.84 -12.21 -0.64
N TYR A 38 -13.60 -10.90 -0.52
CA TYR A 38 -12.30 -10.35 -0.18
C TYR A 38 -11.82 -10.81 1.20
N ALA A 39 -12.66 -10.65 2.24
CA ALA A 39 -12.31 -11.01 3.61
C ALA A 39 -11.99 -12.51 3.77
N LEU A 40 -12.78 -13.37 3.12
CA LEU A 40 -12.56 -14.82 3.16
C LEU A 40 -11.26 -15.19 2.43
N GLY A 41 -11.04 -14.64 1.24
CA GLY A 41 -9.85 -14.91 0.46
C GLY A 41 -8.57 -14.46 1.18
N THR A 42 -8.56 -13.27 1.78
CA THR A 42 -7.41 -12.79 2.55
C THR A 42 -7.17 -13.62 3.81
N LEU A 43 -8.21 -13.94 4.59
CA LEU A 43 -8.08 -14.77 5.77
C LEU A 43 -7.46 -16.13 5.46
N TRP A 44 -7.91 -16.78 4.41
CA TRP A 44 -7.39 -18.10 4.03
C TRP A 44 -5.93 -18.05 3.55
N LEU A 45 -5.52 -16.98 2.85
CA LEU A 45 -4.12 -16.80 2.46
C LEU A 45 -3.21 -16.51 3.67
N GLU A 46 -3.71 -15.74 4.65
CA GLU A 46 -2.93 -15.36 5.84
C GLU A 46 -2.77 -16.50 6.83
N THR A 47 -3.81 -17.27 7.04
CA THR A 47 -3.83 -18.34 8.05
C THR A 47 -3.45 -19.72 7.51
N GLY A 48 -3.52 -19.91 6.20
CA GLY A 48 -3.40 -21.23 5.59
C GLY A 48 -4.53 -22.20 5.97
N SER A 49 -5.63 -21.69 6.57
CA SER A 49 -6.73 -22.53 7.10
C SER A 49 -7.71 -23.02 6.06
N GLY A 50 -7.63 -22.52 4.84
CA GLY A 50 -8.48 -22.88 3.71
C GLY A 50 -7.66 -23.39 2.52
N ASP A 51 -8.40 -23.77 1.46
CA ASP A 51 -7.77 -24.08 0.18
C ASP A 51 -7.28 -22.80 -0.49
N SER A 52 -5.96 -22.71 -0.72
CA SER A 52 -5.34 -21.53 -1.31
C SER A 52 -5.83 -21.23 -2.73
N GLY A 53 -6.20 -22.26 -3.50
CA GLY A 53 -6.82 -22.08 -4.81
C GLY A 53 -8.19 -21.43 -4.72
N GLN A 54 -9.01 -21.86 -3.75
CA GLN A 54 -10.30 -21.23 -3.48
C GLN A 54 -10.14 -19.81 -2.94
N ALA A 55 -9.12 -19.55 -2.10
CA ALA A 55 -8.83 -18.21 -1.61
C ALA A 55 -8.56 -17.24 -2.77
N VAL A 56 -7.72 -17.66 -3.71
CA VAL A 56 -7.40 -16.87 -4.92
C VAL A 56 -8.64 -16.72 -5.82
N GLU A 57 -9.49 -17.74 -5.93
CA GLU A 57 -10.75 -17.64 -6.68
C GLU A 57 -11.69 -16.58 -6.09
N TRP A 58 -11.86 -16.54 -4.75
CA TRP A 58 -12.67 -15.51 -4.08
C TRP A 58 -12.09 -14.11 -4.25
N LEU A 59 -10.77 -13.95 -4.13
CA LEU A 59 -10.09 -12.67 -4.40
C LEU A 59 -10.28 -12.23 -5.85
N THR A 60 -10.20 -13.16 -6.80
CA THR A 60 -10.43 -12.86 -8.22
C THR A 60 -11.87 -12.41 -8.48
N LYS A 61 -12.86 -13.07 -7.87
CA LYS A 61 -14.27 -12.64 -7.95
C LYS A 61 -14.46 -11.23 -7.40
N ALA A 62 -13.90 -10.94 -6.24
CA ALA A 62 -13.97 -9.60 -5.64
C ALA A 62 -13.26 -8.54 -6.51
N ALA A 63 -12.08 -8.86 -7.05
CA ALA A 63 -11.31 -7.95 -7.90
C ALA A 63 -12.02 -7.62 -9.21
N ASN A 64 -12.64 -8.62 -9.85
CA ASN A 64 -13.46 -8.44 -11.05
C ASN A 64 -14.74 -7.63 -10.77
N ALA A 65 -15.20 -7.61 -9.53
CA ALA A 65 -16.28 -6.75 -9.04
C ALA A 65 -15.79 -5.40 -8.51
N GLU A 66 -14.65 -4.92 -8.99
CA GLU A 66 -14.06 -3.61 -8.69
C GLU A 66 -13.72 -3.38 -7.20
N HIS A 67 -13.46 -4.44 -6.44
CA HIS A 67 -12.97 -4.28 -5.07
C HIS A 67 -11.48 -3.93 -5.08
N SER A 68 -11.14 -2.66 -4.88
CA SER A 68 -9.77 -2.14 -5.04
C SER A 68 -8.72 -2.84 -4.17
N ALA A 69 -9.07 -3.23 -2.94
CA ALA A 69 -8.15 -3.98 -2.09
C ALA A 69 -7.91 -5.41 -2.60
N ALA A 70 -8.92 -6.08 -3.18
CA ALA A 70 -8.73 -7.38 -3.80
C ALA A 70 -7.85 -7.29 -5.06
N GLN A 71 -8.02 -6.25 -5.87
CA GLN A 71 -7.17 -5.97 -7.02
C GLN A 71 -5.71 -5.75 -6.60
N TYR A 72 -5.49 -4.97 -5.52
CA TYR A 72 -4.15 -4.78 -4.96
C TYR A 72 -3.52 -6.10 -4.51
N VAL A 73 -4.28 -6.96 -3.82
CA VAL A 73 -3.79 -8.28 -3.39
C VAL A 73 -3.45 -9.16 -4.60
N LEU A 74 -4.30 -9.21 -5.63
CA LEU A 74 -3.97 -9.95 -6.86
C LEU A 74 -2.70 -9.42 -7.54
N GLY A 75 -2.53 -8.10 -7.60
CA GLY A 75 -1.31 -7.50 -8.12
C GLY A 75 -0.07 -8.01 -7.39
N LYS A 76 -0.12 -8.09 -6.06
CA LYS A 76 0.96 -8.67 -5.25
C LYS A 76 1.19 -10.14 -5.55
N LEU A 77 0.13 -10.95 -5.64
CA LEU A 77 0.26 -12.38 -5.91
C LEU A 77 0.94 -12.66 -7.25
N TYR A 78 0.63 -11.87 -8.29
CA TYR A 78 1.32 -11.95 -9.59
C TYR A 78 2.75 -11.44 -9.53
N GLN A 79 3.02 -10.37 -8.77
CA GLN A 79 4.38 -9.86 -8.56
C GLN A 79 5.26 -10.87 -7.84
N ASP A 80 4.75 -11.47 -6.77
CA ASP A 80 5.50 -12.37 -5.90
C ASP A 80 5.65 -13.78 -6.51
N GLY A 81 4.75 -14.18 -7.41
CA GLY A 81 4.77 -15.48 -8.06
C GLY A 81 4.45 -16.66 -7.13
N VAL A 82 3.68 -16.43 -6.05
CA VAL A 82 3.41 -17.45 -5.01
C VAL A 82 2.31 -18.42 -5.41
N TYR A 83 1.20 -17.92 -5.94
CA TYR A 83 0.04 -18.72 -6.37
C TYR A 83 -0.16 -18.75 -7.89
N PHE A 84 0.51 -17.86 -8.58
CA PHE A 84 0.59 -17.78 -10.03
C PHE A 84 2.05 -17.81 -10.43
N ASN A 85 2.36 -18.10 -11.69
CA ASN A 85 3.67 -17.75 -12.22
C ASN A 85 3.85 -16.24 -12.12
N LYS A 86 5.05 -15.80 -11.73
CA LYS A 86 5.39 -14.38 -11.66
C LYS A 86 5.10 -13.72 -13.01
N ASP A 87 4.27 -12.69 -13.00
CA ASP A 87 3.85 -11.94 -14.18
C ASP A 87 3.71 -10.46 -13.81
N MET A 88 4.72 -9.66 -14.18
CA MET A 88 4.74 -8.24 -13.87
C MET A 88 3.73 -7.45 -14.68
N ASP A 89 3.37 -7.89 -15.90
CA ASP A 89 2.37 -7.22 -16.72
C ASP A 89 0.98 -7.36 -16.06
N GLN A 90 0.64 -8.54 -15.58
CA GLN A 90 -0.59 -8.76 -14.82
C GLN A 90 -0.56 -8.02 -13.47
N ALA A 91 0.57 -8.02 -12.76
CA ALA A 91 0.72 -7.28 -11.52
C ALA A 91 0.45 -5.78 -11.73
N MET A 92 1.08 -5.18 -12.74
CA MET A 92 0.89 -3.76 -13.07
C MET A 92 -0.52 -3.43 -13.51
N LYS A 93 -1.18 -4.33 -14.25
CA LYS A 93 -2.59 -4.17 -14.65
C LYS A 93 -3.50 -4.10 -13.42
N TRP A 94 -3.34 -5.03 -12.49
CA TRP A 94 -4.14 -5.05 -11.27
C TRP A 94 -3.83 -3.88 -10.33
N PHE A 95 -2.55 -3.51 -10.17
CA PHE A 95 -2.19 -2.32 -9.39
C PHE A 95 -2.78 -1.04 -9.99
N ARG A 96 -2.75 -0.90 -11.33
CA ARG A 96 -3.36 0.25 -12.01
C ARG A 96 -4.85 0.32 -11.74
N SER A 97 -5.59 -0.77 -11.96
CA SER A 97 -7.03 -0.82 -11.68
C SER A 97 -7.35 -0.47 -10.23
N ALA A 98 -6.59 -1.01 -9.28
CA ALA A 98 -6.76 -0.68 -7.86
C ALA A 98 -6.50 0.81 -7.57
N ALA A 99 -5.44 1.37 -8.14
CA ALA A 99 -5.06 2.78 -7.94
C ALA A 99 -6.10 3.74 -8.54
N GLU A 100 -6.64 3.43 -9.71
CA GLU A 100 -7.72 4.18 -10.36
C GLU A 100 -9.01 4.18 -9.51
N LEU A 101 -9.28 3.09 -8.79
CA LEU A 101 -10.35 3.02 -7.78
C LEU A 101 -9.97 3.65 -6.43
N GLY A 102 -8.80 4.26 -6.35
CA GLY A 102 -8.38 5.05 -5.22
C GLY A 102 -7.59 4.30 -4.15
N ASN A 103 -7.07 3.12 -4.45
CA ASN A 103 -6.20 2.40 -3.53
C ASN A 103 -4.80 3.05 -3.52
N GLU A 104 -4.46 3.73 -2.42
CA GLU A 104 -3.20 4.45 -2.26
C GLU A 104 -1.98 3.52 -2.20
N TYR A 105 -2.15 2.31 -1.70
CA TYR A 105 -1.05 1.33 -1.64
C TYR A 105 -0.69 0.81 -3.03
N ALA A 106 -1.68 0.62 -3.89
CA ALA A 106 -1.46 0.23 -5.29
C ALA A 106 -0.73 1.35 -6.06
N ALA A 107 -1.17 2.60 -5.90
CA ALA A 107 -0.50 3.74 -6.49
C ALA A 107 0.95 3.88 -6.00
N TYR A 108 1.20 3.73 -4.69
CA TYR A 108 2.54 3.70 -4.12
C TYR A 108 3.41 2.60 -4.74
N ARG A 109 2.86 1.38 -4.86
CA ARG A 109 3.59 0.23 -5.41
C ARG A 109 3.99 0.46 -6.87
N MET A 110 3.06 0.97 -7.69
CA MET A 110 3.35 1.35 -9.08
C MET A 110 4.47 2.38 -9.17
N GLY A 111 4.41 3.43 -8.36
CA GLY A 111 5.43 4.45 -8.33
C GLY A 111 6.81 3.89 -7.96
N CYS A 112 6.88 3.01 -6.95
CA CYS A 112 8.13 2.36 -6.57
C CYS A 112 8.70 1.47 -7.68
N LEU A 113 7.88 0.64 -8.32
CA LEU A 113 8.32 -0.24 -9.40
C LEU A 113 8.87 0.54 -10.60
N LEU A 114 8.19 1.63 -10.98
CA LEU A 114 8.63 2.51 -12.07
C LEU A 114 9.92 3.27 -11.75
N LEU A 115 10.17 3.64 -10.47
CA LEU A 115 11.44 4.25 -10.05
C LEU A 115 12.59 3.27 -10.06
N LEU A 116 12.37 2.03 -9.61
CA LEU A 116 13.43 1.01 -9.56
C LEU A 116 13.88 0.60 -10.95
N GLY A 117 12.95 0.34 -11.86
CA GLY A 117 13.27 -0.06 -13.22
C GLY A 117 13.90 -1.45 -13.35
N GLU A 118 13.80 -2.30 -12.32
CA GLU A 118 14.41 -3.63 -12.29
C GLU A 118 13.56 -4.69 -12.98
N GLU A 119 12.26 -4.68 -12.73
CA GLU A 119 11.31 -5.68 -13.24
C GLU A 119 10.45 -5.14 -14.40
N ILE A 120 10.34 -3.83 -14.51
CA ILE A 120 9.66 -3.11 -15.59
C ILE A 120 10.53 -1.93 -16.01
N PRO A 121 10.39 -1.39 -17.24
CA PRO A 121 11.16 -0.22 -17.67
C PRO A 121 11.00 0.96 -16.71
N LYS A 122 12.12 1.61 -16.35
CA LYS A 122 12.13 2.79 -15.51
C LYS A 122 11.40 3.94 -16.20
N ASP A 123 10.45 4.54 -15.49
CA ASP A 123 9.73 5.75 -15.92
C ASP A 123 9.50 6.66 -14.71
N VAL A 124 10.40 7.62 -14.56
CA VAL A 124 10.38 8.53 -13.40
C VAL A 124 9.18 9.47 -13.44
N GLU A 125 8.76 9.92 -14.63
CA GLU A 125 7.62 10.82 -14.75
C GLU A 125 6.32 10.13 -14.36
N ALA A 126 6.10 8.92 -14.85
CA ALA A 126 4.95 8.11 -14.44
C ALA A 126 5.03 7.74 -12.95
N ALA A 127 6.22 7.43 -12.44
CA ALA A 127 6.41 7.13 -11.02
C ALA A 127 6.00 8.29 -10.11
N VAL A 128 6.41 9.52 -10.45
CA VAL A 128 6.01 10.72 -9.70
C VAL A 128 4.51 10.92 -9.72
N LYS A 129 3.85 10.73 -10.86
CA LYS A 129 2.37 10.83 -10.94
C LYS A 129 1.68 9.86 -9.97
N TRP A 130 2.11 8.59 -9.95
CA TRP A 130 1.52 7.59 -9.07
C TRP A 130 1.86 7.81 -7.59
N LEU A 131 3.10 8.21 -7.29
CA LEU A 131 3.49 8.57 -5.91
C LEU A 131 2.73 9.79 -5.42
N SER A 132 2.53 10.82 -6.28
CA SER A 132 1.74 12.01 -5.93
C SER A 132 0.29 11.64 -5.61
N LEU A 133 -0.34 10.81 -6.45
CA LEU A 133 -1.69 10.32 -6.18
C LEU A 133 -1.80 9.60 -4.83
N SER A 134 -0.81 8.75 -4.52
CA SER A 134 -0.75 8.03 -3.24
C SER A 134 -0.51 8.98 -2.05
N ALA A 135 0.41 9.93 -2.20
CA ALA A 135 0.78 10.89 -1.15
C ALA A 135 -0.36 11.86 -0.82
N GLU A 136 -1.09 12.32 -1.84
CA GLU A 136 -2.28 13.17 -1.70
C GLU A 136 -3.42 12.46 -0.97
N LYS A 137 -3.50 11.13 -1.10
CA LYS A 137 -4.43 10.28 -0.33
C LYS A 137 -3.96 9.99 1.09
N GLY A 138 -2.80 10.48 1.46
CA GLY A 138 -2.27 10.40 2.80
C GLY A 138 -1.30 9.24 3.06
N ASN A 139 -0.87 8.50 2.04
CA ASN A 139 0.09 7.41 2.25
C ASN A 139 1.45 7.96 2.70
N PRO A 140 1.92 7.67 3.95
CA PRO A 140 3.15 8.25 4.48
C PRO A 140 4.43 7.76 3.79
N TYR A 141 4.39 6.57 3.22
CA TYR A 141 5.52 6.02 2.47
C TYR A 141 5.69 6.72 1.12
N ALA A 142 4.57 7.06 0.46
CA ALA A 142 4.61 7.83 -0.78
C ALA A 142 5.07 9.28 -0.53
N GLN A 143 4.59 9.90 0.55
CA GLN A 143 5.04 11.22 0.99
C GLN A 143 6.55 11.24 1.24
N TYR A 144 7.07 10.25 1.99
CA TYR A 144 8.51 10.12 2.22
C TYR A 144 9.28 9.95 0.90
N ARG A 145 8.81 9.06 0.01
CA ARG A 145 9.48 8.82 -1.29
C ARG A 145 9.54 10.05 -2.16
N LEU A 146 8.45 10.82 -2.25
CA LEU A 146 8.42 12.11 -2.96
C LEU A 146 9.36 13.13 -2.32
N GLY A 147 9.34 13.23 -0.99
CA GLY A 147 10.26 14.11 -0.26
C GLY A 147 11.71 13.81 -0.61
N MET A 148 12.10 12.55 -0.58
CA MET A 148 13.45 12.13 -0.93
C MET A 148 13.80 12.37 -2.40
N LEU A 149 12.86 12.15 -3.31
CA LEU A 149 13.06 12.38 -4.75
C LEU A 149 13.34 13.86 -5.04
N TYR A 150 12.53 14.76 -4.49
CA TYR A 150 12.69 16.20 -4.66
C TYR A 150 13.89 16.77 -3.88
N LEU A 151 14.33 16.12 -2.79
CA LEU A 151 15.49 16.54 -2.03
C LEU A 151 16.80 16.21 -2.75
N LYS A 152 16.92 14.97 -3.26
CA LYS A 152 18.16 14.51 -3.90
C LYS A 152 18.43 15.18 -5.24
N GLY A 153 17.40 15.49 -6.00
CA GLY A 153 17.53 16.13 -7.29
C GLY A 153 18.20 15.28 -8.36
N GLU A 154 18.30 13.97 -8.16
CA GLU A 154 18.96 13.07 -9.13
C GLU A 154 18.20 12.98 -10.46
N GLU A 155 16.86 13.02 -10.41
CA GLU A 155 15.96 12.86 -11.55
C GLU A 155 15.23 14.17 -11.91
N TYR A 156 15.18 15.11 -10.98
CA TYR A 156 14.59 16.44 -11.11
C TYR A 156 15.51 17.46 -10.45
N SER A 157 15.42 18.71 -10.89
CA SER A 157 16.07 19.80 -10.13
C SER A 157 15.60 19.79 -8.68
N PRO A 158 16.51 19.93 -7.70
CA PRO A 158 16.14 19.91 -6.28
C PRO A 158 15.06 20.95 -5.98
N GLN A 159 14.02 20.54 -5.28
CA GLN A 159 12.91 21.40 -4.84
C GLN A 159 12.75 21.25 -3.33
N VAL A 160 13.66 21.89 -2.60
CA VAL A 160 13.78 21.71 -1.13
C VAL A 160 12.48 21.99 -0.38
N GLU A 161 11.78 23.07 -0.74
CA GLU A 161 10.52 23.44 -0.09
C GLU A 161 9.44 22.36 -0.27
N VAL A 162 9.33 21.81 -1.48
CA VAL A 162 8.38 20.72 -1.78
C VAL A 162 8.79 19.44 -1.04
N ALA A 163 10.09 19.13 -1.04
CA ALA A 163 10.63 17.98 -0.32
C ALA A 163 10.34 18.07 1.18
N MET A 164 10.61 19.21 1.81
CA MET A 164 10.36 19.45 3.23
C MET A 164 8.87 19.28 3.58
N LYS A 165 7.97 19.83 2.76
CA LYS A 165 6.53 19.67 2.96
C LYS A 165 6.11 18.19 2.99
N TRP A 166 6.55 17.40 2.04
CA TRP A 166 6.21 15.97 1.99
C TRP A 166 6.84 15.17 3.13
N LEU A 167 8.10 15.47 3.50
CA LEU A 167 8.76 14.82 4.64
C LEU A 167 8.05 15.15 5.95
N GLN A 168 7.63 16.41 6.16
CA GLN A 168 6.89 16.81 7.34
C GLN A 168 5.54 16.10 7.44
N GLN A 169 4.78 16.03 6.35
CA GLN A 169 3.51 15.29 6.32
C GLN A 169 3.68 13.80 6.63
N ALA A 170 4.75 13.19 6.13
CA ALA A 170 5.06 11.80 6.45
C ALA A 170 5.41 11.62 7.93
N ALA A 171 6.18 12.55 8.51
CA ALA A 171 6.54 12.54 9.93
C ALA A 171 5.32 12.73 10.83
N GLU A 172 4.38 13.64 10.51
CA GLU A 172 3.12 13.82 11.24
C GLU A 172 2.33 12.50 11.33
N GLN A 173 2.46 11.62 10.35
CA GLN A 173 1.89 10.27 10.32
C GLN A 173 2.82 9.21 10.95
N LYS A 174 3.84 9.62 11.68
CA LYS A 174 4.79 8.74 12.39
C LYS A 174 5.61 7.84 11.46
N ASN A 175 5.92 8.32 10.26
CA ASN A 175 6.87 7.63 9.38
C ASN A 175 8.30 7.81 9.93
N GLU A 176 8.90 6.75 10.44
CA GLU A 176 10.22 6.77 11.09
C GLU A 176 11.33 7.24 10.14
N TRP A 177 11.26 6.87 8.87
CA TRP A 177 12.22 7.31 7.85
C TRP A 177 12.18 8.82 7.63
N ALA A 178 10.97 9.40 7.65
CA ALA A 178 10.80 10.84 7.52
C ALA A 178 11.31 11.58 8.75
N PHE A 179 11.05 11.06 9.96
CA PHE A 179 11.61 11.59 11.20
C PHE A 179 13.14 11.62 11.13
N TYR A 180 13.76 10.49 10.86
CA TYR A 180 15.21 10.40 10.73
C TYR A 180 15.79 11.37 9.70
N GLN A 181 15.16 11.45 8.53
CA GLN A 181 15.65 12.34 7.47
C GLN A 181 15.53 13.83 7.85
N LEU A 182 14.41 14.25 8.44
CA LEU A 182 14.26 15.63 8.95
C LEU A 182 15.27 15.95 10.04
N GLY A 183 15.46 15.06 11.00
CA GLY A 183 16.47 15.22 12.04
C GLY A 183 17.87 15.40 11.46
N LYS A 184 18.25 14.59 10.49
CA LYS A 184 19.53 14.68 9.79
C LYS A 184 19.70 16.04 9.07
N LEU A 185 18.67 16.50 8.36
CA LEU A 185 18.68 17.77 7.63
C LEU A 185 18.88 18.97 8.58
N TYR A 186 18.13 19.02 9.68
CA TYR A 186 18.29 20.11 10.66
C TYR A 186 19.60 20.03 11.44
N LEU A 187 20.16 18.82 11.63
CA LEU A 187 21.44 18.67 12.32
C LEU A 187 22.61 19.11 11.42
N SER A 188 22.61 18.74 10.14
CA SER A 188 23.66 19.09 9.19
C SER A 188 23.60 20.56 8.76
N GLY A 189 22.40 21.09 8.60
CA GLY A 189 22.17 22.39 7.95
C GLY A 189 22.22 22.30 6.42
N GLU A 190 22.21 21.11 5.86
CA GLU A 190 22.13 20.88 4.42
C GLU A 190 20.71 21.14 3.94
N HIS A 191 20.55 22.00 2.96
CA HIS A 191 19.26 22.44 2.40
C HIS A 191 18.36 23.28 3.32
N VAL A 192 18.57 23.27 4.64
CA VAL A 192 17.80 24.04 5.62
C VAL A 192 18.73 24.70 6.63
N THR A 193 18.28 25.76 7.29
CA THR A 193 19.07 26.37 8.36
C THR A 193 19.27 25.38 9.50
N LYS A 194 20.53 25.17 9.90
CA LYS A 194 20.89 24.28 11.01
C LYS A 194 20.12 24.65 12.26
N ASN A 195 19.46 23.69 12.88
CA ASN A 195 18.74 23.86 14.13
C ASN A 195 18.81 22.56 14.95
N VAL A 196 19.68 22.58 15.97
CA VAL A 196 19.94 21.39 16.80
C VAL A 196 18.71 21.02 17.65
N GLU A 197 17.96 21.99 18.14
CA GLU A 197 16.76 21.75 18.93
C GLU A 197 15.69 21.03 18.11
N THR A 198 15.43 21.52 16.90
CA THR A 198 14.51 20.87 15.95
C THR A 198 15.02 19.48 15.53
N ALA A 199 16.34 19.32 15.33
CA ALA A 199 16.93 18.04 15.02
C ALA A 199 16.69 17.00 16.12
N VAL A 200 16.87 17.36 17.38
CA VAL A 200 16.64 16.49 18.55
C VAL A 200 15.15 16.10 18.66
N HIS A 201 14.24 17.00 18.28
CA HIS A 201 12.80 16.67 18.27
C HIS A 201 12.46 15.53 17.26
N TYR A 202 13.19 15.48 16.14
CA TYR A 202 12.96 14.49 15.09
C TYR A 202 13.79 13.21 15.27
N LEU A 203 14.84 13.19 16.07
CA LEU A 203 15.71 12.03 16.32
C LEU A 203 15.32 11.31 17.63
#